data_4b88b32f653645e760b5ef004353d271
#
_entry.id   4b88b32f653645e760b5ef004353d271
#
_cell.length_a   1.000
_cell.length_b   1.000
_cell.length_c   1.000
_cell.angle_alpha   90.00
_cell.angle_beta   90.00
_cell.angle_gamma   90.00
#
_symmetry.space_group_name_H-M   'P 1'
#
loop_
_entity.id
_entity.type
_entity.pdbx_description
1 polymer ?
#
loop_
_entity_poly.entity_id
_entity_poly.type
_entity_poly.pdbx_seq_one_letter_code
_entity_poly.pdbx_strand_id
1 'polypeptide(L)'
;MDWQDLLAELEAEAEALADRQREALAADLARDERRHVGISQRLAACIASAVSVQLASGEALTGQVDAVGSDWVLISDHHREHVVLLSHVHSIKGLSAQAKVISTSRIVAFMNAHWLLVRICQQRSQVSLRLVSGELCTARIEKVGADHLDLSNHQTVLVSAIVAITRI
;
A
#
# COMPACT_ATOMS: atom_id res chain seq x y z
N MET A 1 49.44 -6.70 40.23
CA MET A 1 48.07 -6.39 39.75
C MET A 1 47.61 -5.22 40.60
N ASP A 2 47.56 -4.06 40.02
CA ASP A 2 47.18 -2.83 40.70
C ASP A 2 45.65 -2.75 40.76
N TRP A 3 45.11 -2.24 41.86
CA TRP A 3 43.68 -2.07 42.03
C TRP A 3 43.08 -1.12 40.99
N GLN A 4 43.89 -0.21 40.45
CA GLN A 4 43.46 0.69 39.40
C GLN A 4 43.26 -0.01 38.05
N ASP A 5 44.11 -0.99 37.74
CA ASP A 5 43.95 -1.79 36.53
C ASP A 5 42.69 -2.66 36.56
N LEU A 6 42.40 -3.25 37.75
CA LEU A 6 41.21 -4.05 37.95
C LEU A 6 39.91 -3.21 37.84
N LEU A 7 39.94 -2.01 38.39
CA LEU A 7 38.76 -1.10 38.30
C LEU A 7 38.52 -0.62 36.87
N ALA A 8 39.57 -0.31 36.11
CA ALA A 8 39.47 0.08 34.72
C ALA A 8 38.91 -1.07 33.84
N GLU A 9 39.32 -2.31 34.12
CA GLU A 9 38.81 -3.50 33.44
C GLU A 9 37.32 -3.73 33.71
N LEU A 10 36.89 -3.57 34.97
CA LEU A 10 35.49 -3.68 35.37
C LEU A 10 34.61 -2.56 34.78
N GLU A 11 35.13 -1.33 34.71
CA GLU A 11 34.42 -0.21 34.08
C GLU A 11 34.24 -0.44 32.60
N ALA A 12 35.30 -0.92 31.89
CA ALA A 12 35.20 -1.24 30.46
C ALA A 12 34.22 -2.38 30.18
N GLU A 13 34.17 -3.39 31.06
CA GLU A 13 33.22 -4.50 30.94
C GLU A 13 31.77 -4.05 31.16
N ALA A 14 31.54 -3.18 32.16
CA ALA A 14 30.24 -2.59 32.46
C ALA A 14 29.73 -1.70 31.32
N GLU A 15 30.60 -0.88 30.71
CA GLU A 15 30.25 -0.08 29.54
C GLU A 15 29.90 -0.95 28.32
N ALA A 16 30.68 -1.99 28.05
CA ALA A 16 30.41 -2.92 26.96
C ALA A 16 29.08 -3.65 27.14
N LEU A 17 28.72 -3.99 28.39
CA LEU A 17 27.42 -4.59 28.71
C LEU A 17 26.26 -3.61 28.50
N ALA A 18 26.43 -2.36 28.93
CA ALA A 18 25.43 -1.29 28.74
C ALA A 18 25.20 -0.97 27.27
N ASP A 19 26.24 -0.99 26.43
CA ASP A 19 26.13 -0.76 25.00
C ASP A 19 25.38 -1.90 24.31
N ARG A 20 25.67 -3.16 24.64
CA ARG A 20 24.92 -4.31 24.12
C ARG A 20 23.44 -4.27 24.48
N GLN A 21 23.12 -3.85 25.71
CA GLN A 21 21.72 -3.70 26.16
C GLN A 21 21.02 -2.59 25.38
N ARG A 22 21.68 -1.46 25.12
CA ARG A 22 21.13 -0.35 24.33
C ARG A 22 20.88 -0.77 22.89
N GLU A 23 21.82 -1.51 22.26
CA GLU A 23 21.67 -2.04 20.91
C GLU A 23 20.51 -3.05 20.83
N ALA A 24 20.39 -3.96 21.80
CA ALA A 24 19.30 -4.92 21.85
C ALA A 24 17.93 -4.23 21.99
N LEU A 25 17.82 -3.24 22.88
CA LEU A 25 16.59 -2.47 23.06
C LEU A 25 16.23 -1.68 21.79
N ALA A 26 17.20 -1.04 21.13
CA ALA A 26 16.99 -0.34 19.88
C ALA A 26 16.53 -1.29 18.75
N ALA A 27 17.09 -2.50 18.69
CA ALA A 27 16.68 -3.52 17.72
C ALA A 27 15.25 -4.02 17.97
N ASP A 28 14.85 -4.18 19.26
CA ASP A 28 13.50 -4.61 19.61
C ASP A 28 12.46 -3.51 19.32
N LEU A 29 12.77 -2.26 19.62
CA LEU A 29 11.92 -1.11 19.26
C LEU A 29 11.76 -0.99 17.74
N ALA A 30 12.83 -1.15 16.97
CA ALA A 30 12.77 -1.13 15.51
C ALA A 30 11.96 -2.30 14.92
N ARG A 31 11.97 -3.48 15.59
CA ARG A 31 11.12 -4.61 15.20
C ARG A 31 9.65 -4.34 15.49
N ASP A 32 9.34 -3.72 16.60
CA ASP A 32 7.98 -3.38 17.00
C ASP A 32 7.39 -2.30 16.07
N GLU A 33 8.16 -1.28 15.73
CA GLU A 33 7.75 -0.29 14.73
C GLU A 33 7.46 -0.92 13.37
N ARG A 34 8.27 -1.88 12.92
CA ARG A 34 8.05 -2.58 11.65
C ARG A 34 6.76 -3.40 11.62
N ARG A 35 6.29 -3.91 12.77
CA ARG A 35 5.03 -4.67 12.87
C ARG A 35 3.80 -3.80 12.63
N HIS A 36 3.91 -2.48 12.83
CA HIS A 36 2.82 -1.52 12.65
C HIS A 36 2.83 -0.86 11.27
N VAL A 37 3.84 -1.15 10.43
CA VAL A 37 3.92 -0.61 9.08
C VAL A 37 3.02 -1.40 8.13
N GLY A 38 1.93 -0.76 7.68
CA GLY A 38 1.04 -1.31 6.67
C GLY A 38 1.61 -1.23 5.25
N ILE A 39 1.03 -2.01 4.34
CA ILE A 39 1.46 -2.04 2.94
C ILE A 39 1.30 -0.68 2.25
N SER A 40 0.25 0.08 2.58
CA SER A 40 0.01 1.43 2.05
C SER A 40 1.16 2.40 2.40
N GLN A 41 1.72 2.31 3.61
CA GLN A 41 2.87 3.13 4.03
C GLN A 41 4.15 2.78 3.26
N ARG A 42 4.35 1.50 2.95
CA ARG A 42 5.48 1.05 2.12
C ARG A 42 5.32 1.49 0.66
N LEU A 43 4.11 1.41 0.11
CA LEU A 43 3.79 1.91 -1.22
C LEU A 43 3.95 3.43 -1.31
N ALA A 44 3.58 4.17 -0.26
CA ALA A 44 3.77 5.61 -0.20
C ALA A 44 5.25 6.03 -0.28
N ALA A 45 6.18 5.17 0.19
CA ALA A 45 7.61 5.38 0.01
C ALA A 45 8.09 5.10 -1.43
N CYS A 46 7.28 4.41 -2.23
CA CYS A 46 7.57 4.06 -3.63
C CYS A 46 6.90 4.99 -4.65
N ILE A 47 6.28 6.12 -4.23
CA ILE A 47 5.72 7.10 -5.17
C ILE A 47 6.80 7.54 -6.15
N ALA A 48 6.46 7.62 -7.44
CA ALA A 48 7.33 7.84 -8.58
C ALA A 48 8.32 6.70 -8.88
N SER A 49 8.18 5.54 -8.23
CA SER A 49 9.00 4.35 -8.50
C SER A 49 8.17 3.27 -9.19
N ALA A 50 8.84 2.43 -9.98
CA ALA A 50 8.20 1.30 -10.63
C ALA A 50 8.01 0.12 -9.66
N VAL A 51 6.83 -0.48 -9.71
CA VAL A 51 6.48 -1.69 -8.96
C VAL A 51 5.81 -2.70 -9.88
N SER A 52 5.87 -3.97 -9.52
CA SER A 52 5.10 -5.03 -10.18
C SER A 52 4.18 -5.68 -9.15
N VAL A 53 2.88 -5.62 -9.41
CA VAL A 53 1.83 -6.07 -8.50
C VAL A 53 1.16 -7.30 -9.08
N GLN A 54 1.16 -8.41 -8.34
CA GLN A 54 0.43 -9.62 -8.69
C GLN A 54 -0.99 -9.52 -8.14
N LEU A 55 -1.97 -9.57 -9.03
CA LEU A 55 -3.38 -9.41 -8.71
C LEU A 55 -4.06 -10.77 -8.42
N ALA A 56 -5.14 -10.73 -7.64
CA ALA A 56 -5.96 -11.91 -7.35
C ALA A 56 -6.62 -12.51 -8.60
N SER A 57 -6.79 -11.72 -9.67
CA SER A 57 -7.24 -12.19 -10.98
C SER A 57 -6.21 -13.06 -11.73
N GLY A 58 -5.02 -13.25 -11.18
CA GLY A 58 -3.93 -14.01 -11.79
C GLY A 58 -3.00 -13.21 -12.69
N GLU A 59 -3.29 -11.94 -12.93
CA GLU A 59 -2.45 -11.07 -13.76
C GLU A 59 -1.43 -10.29 -12.95
N ALA A 60 -0.33 -9.90 -13.61
CA ALA A 60 0.64 -8.95 -13.06
C ALA A 60 0.49 -7.59 -13.75
N LEU A 61 0.41 -6.53 -12.94
CA LEU A 61 0.43 -5.15 -13.38
C LEU A 61 1.78 -4.53 -13.01
N THR A 62 2.51 -4.00 -13.99
CA THR A 62 3.78 -3.32 -13.77
C THR A 62 3.66 -1.88 -14.19
N GLY A 63 4.03 -0.95 -13.33
CA GLY A 63 3.96 0.48 -13.61
C GLY A 63 4.53 1.31 -12.47
N GLN A 64 4.41 2.62 -12.62
CA GLN A 64 4.85 3.60 -11.63
C GLN A 64 3.73 3.85 -10.61
N VAL A 65 4.10 3.95 -9.34
CA VAL A 65 3.17 4.35 -8.28
C VAL A 65 2.99 5.87 -8.31
N ASP A 66 1.78 6.34 -8.57
CA ASP A 66 1.46 7.76 -8.65
C ASP A 66 0.78 8.28 -7.38
N ALA A 67 -0.10 7.48 -6.78
CA ALA A 67 -0.80 7.82 -5.55
C ALA A 67 -1.14 6.57 -4.73
N VAL A 68 -1.29 6.76 -3.43
CA VAL A 68 -1.67 5.68 -2.49
C VAL A 68 -2.75 6.21 -1.56
N GLY A 69 -3.86 5.48 -1.48
CA GLY A 69 -4.92 5.69 -0.52
C GLY A 69 -4.82 4.74 0.68
N SER A 70 -5.87 4.70 1.49
CA SER A 70 -5.90 3.81 2.66
C SER A 70 -5.96 2.33 2.28
N ASP A 71 -6.68 1.98 1.20
CA ASP A 71 -6.96 0.62 0.74
C ASP A 71 -6.81 0.42 -0.77
N TRP A 72 -6.20 1.39 -1.46
CA TRP A 72 -5.95 1.35 -2.89
C TRP A 72 -4.62 2.00 -3.27
N VAL A 73 -4.12 1.69 -4.46
CA VAL A 73 -2.95 2.31 -5.09
C VAL A 73 -3.25 2.66 -6.55
N LEU A 74 -2.81 3.84 -6.98
CA LEU A 74 -2.82 4.24 -8.39
C LEU A 74 -1.49 3.88 -9.02
N ILE A 75 -1.54 3.08 -10.06
CA ILE A 75 -0.38 2.65 -10.84
C ILE A 75 -0.61 3.06 -12.28
N SER A 76 0.33 3.81 -12.85
CA SER A 76 0.35 4.13 -14.27
C SER A 76 1.34 3.22 -15.01
N ASP A 77 0.88 2.63 -16.09
CA ASP A 77 1.71 2.07 -17.13
C ASP A 77 1.90 3.08 -18.26
N HIS A 78 2.54 2.71 -19.37
CA HIS A 78 2.83 3.62 -20.49
C HIS A 78 1.57 4.21 -21.15
N HIS A 79 0.38 3.68 -20.89
CA HIS A 79 -0.84 4.03 -21.63
C HIS A 79 -2.05 4.30 -20.74
N ARG A 80 -2.07 3.79 -19.53
CA ARG A 80 -3.27 3.78 -18.68
C ARG A 80 -2.95 3.95 -17.21
N GLU A 81 -3.94 4.46 -16.51
CA GLU A 81 -3.96 4.56 -15.05
C GLU A 81 -4.87 3.48 -14.46
N HIS A 82 -4.35 2.75 -13.51
CA HIS A 82 -5.03 1.64 -12.85
C HIS A 82 -5.12 1.91 -11.35
N VAL A 83 -6.33 2.01 -10.83
CA VAL A 83 -6.58 1.97 -9.40
C VAL A 83 -6.69 0.51 -8.99
N VAL A 84 -5.77 0.04 -8.19
CA VAL A 84 -5.73 -1.34 -7.69
C VAL A 84 -6.17 -1.37 -6.24
N LEU A 85 -7.13 -2.23 -5.90
CA LEU A 85 -7.59 -2.44 -4.53
C LEU A 85 -6.60 -3.34 -3.79
N LEU A 86 -6.06 -2.87 -2.67
CA LEU A 86 -5.00 -3.57 -1.92
C LEU A 86 -5.46 -4.90 -1.32
N SER A 87 -6.77 -5.06 -1.07
CA SER A 87 -7.36 -6.31 -0.61
C SER A 87 -7.23 -7.47 -1.62
N HIS A 88 -7.01 -7.15 -2.89
CA HIS A 88 -6.88 -8.12 -3.98
C HIS A 88 -5.47 -8.20 -4.56
N VAL A 89 -4.48 -7.74 -3.81
CA VAL A 89 -3.06 -7.86 -4.16
C VAL A 89 -2.46 -9.06 -3.45
N HIS A 90 -1.90 -10.00 -4.21
CA HIS A 90 -1.22 -11.18 -3.66
C HIS A 90 0.24 -10.90 -3.32
N SER A 91 0.95 -10.17 -4.16
CA SER A 91 2.35 -9.82 -3.92
C SER A 91 2.76 -8.56 -4.69
N ILE A 92 3.78 -7.89 -4.20
CA ILE A 92 4.35 -6.70 -4.84
C ILE A 92 5.87 -6.86 -4.89
N LYS A 93 6.45 -6.66 -6.08
CA LYS A 93 7.91 -6.60 -6.30
C LYS A 93 8.32 -5.14 -6.50
N GLY A 94 9.52 -4.79 -6.08
CA GLY A 94 10.05 -3.43 -6.21
C GLY A 94 9.71 -2.51 -5.04
N LEU A 95 9.12 -3.04 -3.96
CA LEU A 95 8.87 -2.24 -2.75
C LEU A 95 10.19 -1.90 -2.04
N SER A 96 10.33 -0.63 -1.66
CA SER A 96 11.38 -0.19 -0.74
C SER A 96 11.24 -0.88 0.62
N ALA A 97 12.38 -1.17 1.25
CA ALA A 97 12.41 -1.61 2.65
C ALA A 97 12.00 -0.49 3.63
N GLN A 98 12.08 0.76 3.18
CA GLN A 98 11.69 1.93 3.95
C GLN A 98 10.18 2.12 3.90
N ALA A 99 9.57 2.46 5.03
CA ALA A 99 8.20 2.96 5.10
C ALA A 99 8.25 4.49 5.23
N LYS A 100 7.41 5.17 4.48
CA LYS A 100 7.22 6.61 4.63
C LYS A 100 5.93 6.82 5.39
N VAL A 101 5.98 7.60 6.47
CA VAL A 101 4.75 8.10 7.07
C VAL A 101 4.00 8.84 5.96
N ILE A 102 2.79 8.40 5.66
CA ILE A 102 1.95 9.05 4.67
C ILE A 102 1.77 10.48 5.18
N SER A 103 2.45 11.42 4.53
CA SER A 103 2.39 12.83 4.92
C SER A 103 0.93 13.27 4.89
N THR A 104 0.43 13.72 6.02
CA THR A 104 -0.93 14.24 6.25
C THR A 104 -1.33 15.39 5.31
N SER A 105 -0.40 15.93 4.53
CA SER A 105 -0.66 17.02 3.58
C SER A 105 -1.37 16.58 2.29
N ARG A 106 -1.52 15.27 2.03
CA ARG A 106 -2.32 14.77 0.91
C ARG A 106 -3.58 14.10 1.43
N ILE A 107 -4.70 14.81 1.32
CA ILE A 107 -6.06 14.34 1.64
C ILE A 107 -6.33 12.95 1.04
N VAL A 108 -5.76 12.66 -0.13
CA VAL A 108 -5.85 11.38 -0.86
C VAL A 108 -5.42 10.18 -0.01
N ALA A 109 -4.45 10.33 0.90
CA ALA A 109 -3.95 9.26 1.74
C ALA A 109 -5.00 8.68 2.72
N PHE A 110 -6.03 9.46 3.05
CA PHE A 110 -7.13 9.05 3.93
C PHE A 110 -8.38 8.59 3.16
N MET A 111 -8.38 8.75 1.84
CA MET A 111 -9.51 8.34 1.01
C MET A 111 -9.49 6.85 0.79
N ASN A 112 -10.61 6.20 1.09
CA ASN A 112 -10.82 4.80 0.78
C ASN A 112 -11.34 4.62 -0.67
N ALA A 113 -11.34 3.38 -1.14
CA ALA A 113 -11.81 3.03 -2.47
C ALA A 113 -13.28 3.44 -2.71
N HIS A 114 -14.13 3.35 -1.69
CA HIS A 114 -15.53 3.75 -1.80
C HIS A 114 -15.67 5.23 -2.18
N TRP A 115 -14.94 6.11 -1.52
CA TRP A 115 -14.94 7.54 -1.85
C TRP A 115 -14.47 7.79 -3.29
N LEU A 116 -13.43 7.07 -3.73
CA LEU A 116 -12.93 7.15 -5.11
C LEU A 116 -13.99 6.72 -6.12
N LEU A 117 -14.71 5.61 -5.85
CA LEU A 117 -15.81 5.13 -6.69
C LEU A 117 -16.94 6.15 -6.81
N VAL A 118 -17.30 6.81 -5.71
CA VAL A 118 -18.30 7.91 -5.72
C VAL A 118 -17.83 9.06 -6.61
N ARG A 119 -16.55 9.43 -6.56
CA ARG A 119 -15.99 10.49 -7.43
C ARG A 119 -16.00 10.10 -8.90
N ILE A 120 -15.65 8.86 -9.23
CA ILE A 120 -15.71 8.31 -10.61
C ILE A 120 -17.17 8.34 -11.11
N CYS A 121 -18.12 7.93 -10.30
CA CYS A 121 -19.55 7.96 -10.62
C CYS A 121 -20.02 9.39 -10.94
N GLN A 122 -19.62 10.38 -10.12
CA GLN A 122 -19.98 11.79 -10.35
C GLN A 122 -19.42 12.34 -11.67
N GLN A 123 -18.24 11.89 -12.07
CA GLN A 123 -17.61 12.28 -13.34
C GLN A 123 -18.26 11.63 -14.57
N ARG A 124 -19.13 10.63 -14.37
CA ARG A 124 -19.79 9.86 -15.44
C ARG A 124 -18.81 9.28 -16.48
N SER A 125 -17.57 9.06 -16.09
CA SER A 125 -16.54 8.50 -16.95
C SER A 125 -16.79 7.03 -17.19
N GLN A 126 -16.42 6.55 -18.38
CA GLN A 126 -16.38 5.13 -18.68
C GLN A 126 -15.14 4.51 -18.04
N VAL A 127 -15.32 3.40 -17.38
CA VAL A 127 -14.26 2.64 -16.71
C VAL A 127 -14.30 1.17 -17.11
N SER A 128 -13.18 0.52 -17.03
CA SER A 128 -13.06 -0.94 -17.11
C SER A 128 -12.81 -1.46 -15.71
N LEU A 129 -13.72 -2.26 -15.20
CA LEU A 129 -13.60 -2.97 -13.92
C LEU A 129 -13.03 -4.35 -14.18
N ARG A 130 -11.92 -4.67 -13.54
CA ARG A 130 -11.36 -6.02 -13.51
C ARG A 130 -11.87 -6.73 -12.27
N LEU A 131 -12.50 -7.87 -12.49
CA LEU A 131 -13.06 -8.69 -11.41
C LEU A 131 -12.07 -9.77 -10.93
N VAL A 132 -12.29 -10.32 -9.76
CA VAL A 132 -11.51 -11.44 -9.20
C VAL A 132 -11.54 -12.67 -10.12
N SER A 133 -12.64 -12.86 -10.86
CA SER A 133 -12.75 -13.91 -11.88
C SER A 133 -11.81 -13.73 -13.09
N GLY A 134 -11.17 -12.57 -13.23
CA GLY A 134 -10.41 -12.17 -14.42
C GLY A 134 -11.28 -11.48 -15.49
N GLU A 135 -12.61 -11.47 -15.32
CA GLU A 135 -13.53 -10.80 -16.23
C GLU A 135 -13.29 -9.28 -16.24
N LEU A 136 -13.45 -8.68 -17.43
CA LEU A 136 -13.42 -7.23 -17.64
C LEU A 136 -14.84 -6.74 -17.92
N CYS A 137 -15.33 -5.84 -17.09
CA CYS A 137 -16.61 -5.18 -17.27
C CYS A 137 -16.38 -3.71 -17.61
N THR A 138 -16.71 -3.30 -18.82
CA THR A 138 -16.56 -1.91 -19.29
C THR A 138 -17.91 -1.23 -19.28
N ALA A 139 -18.08 -0.24 -18.41
CA ALA A 139 -19.35 0.50 -18.25
C ALA A 139 -19.10 1.84 -17.55
N ARG A 140 -20.15 2.67 -17.45
CA ARG A 140 -20.20 3.81 -16.53
C ARG A 140 -20.80 3.35 -15.20
N ILE A 141 -20.31 3.88 -14.10
CA ILE A 141 -20.91 3.69 -12.79
C ILE A 141 -22.09 4.66 -12.69
N GLU A 142 -23.30 4.15 -12.50
CA GLU A 142 -24.52 4.95 -12.35
C GLU A 142 -24.84 5.23 -10.89
N LYS A 143 -24.61 4.24 -10.03
CA LYS A 143 -24.79 4.37 -8.58
C LYS A 143 -23.71 3.64 -7.83
N VAL A 144 -23.38 4.15 -6.67
CA VAL A 144 -22.49 3.52 -5.70
C VAL A 144 -23.30 3.22 -4.45
N GLY A 145 -23.50 1.96 -4.16
CA GLY A 145 -24.11 1.46 -2.93
C GLY A 145 -23.07 1.28 -1.82
N ALA A 146 -23.47 0.72 -0.70
CA ALA A 146 -22.55 0.46 0.42
C ALA A 146 -21.50 -0.58 0.09
N ASP A 147 -21.86 -1.60 -0.70
CA ASP A 147 -21.06 -2.78 -1.04
C ASP A 147 -21.12 -3.17 -2.52
N HIS A 148 -21.82 -2.41 -3.35
CA HIS A 148 -22.05 -2.70 -4.77
C HIS A 148 -22.07 -1.44 -5.63
N LEU A 149 -21.94 -1.66 -6.95
CA LEU A 149 -22.06 -0.64 -8.00
C LEU A 149 -23.13 -1.06 -8.98
N ASP A 150 -24.02 -0.13 -9.34
CA ASP A 150 -24.91 -0.30 -10.48
C ASP A 150 -24.27 0.34 -11.71
N LEU A 151 -24.20 -0.42 -12.80
CA LEU A 151 -23.53 -0.04 -14.03
C LEU A 151 -24.53 0.26 -15.14
N SER A 152 -24.13 1.07 -16.11
CA SER A 152 -24.95 1.50 -17.25
C SER A 152 -25.37 0.36 -18.19
N ASN A 153 -24.78 -0.81 -18.08
CA ASN A 153 -25.15 -2.01 -18.79
C ASN A 153 -26.16 -2.89 -18.03
N HIS A 154 -26.81 -2.33 -16.99
CA HIS A 154 -27.77 -3.02 -16.11
C HIS A 154 -27.16 -4.16 -15.26
N GLN A 155 -25.84 -4.17 -15.11
CA GLN A 155 -25.15 -5.11 -14.24
C GLN A 155 -24.90 -4.48 -12.87
N THR A 156 -25.12 -5.24 -11.80
CA THR A 156 -24.70 -4.87 -10.44
C THR A 156 -23.45 -5.66 -10.09
N VAL A 157 -22.39 -4.98 -9.67
CA VAL A 157 -21.09 -5.56 -9.30
C VAL A 157 -20.80 -5.28 -7.84
N LEU A 158 -20.44 -6.32 -7.09
CA LEU A 158 -20.00 -6.17 -5.69
C LEU A 158 -18.61 -5.49 -5.65
N VAL A 159 -18.43 -4.53 -4.76
CA VAL A 159 -17.15 -3.85 -4.58
C VAL A 159 -16.07 -4.85 -4.18
N SER A 160 -16.41 -5.86 -3.38
CA SER A 160 -15.50 -6.96 -3.00
C SER A 160 -15.05 -7.85 -4.16
N ALA A 161 -15.71 -7.80 -5.31
CA ALA A 161 -15.31 -8.54 -6.50
C ALA A 161 -14.35 -7.74 -7.41
N ILE A 162 -14.15 -6.44 -7.16
CA ILE A 162 -13.35 -5.56 -7.99
C ILE A 162 -11.89 -5.65 -7.55
N VAL A 163 -11.00 -5.97 -8.49
CA VAL A 163 -9.55 -6.03 -8.27
C VAL A 163 -8.88 -4.74 -8.70
N ALA A 164 -9.25 -4.22 -9.86
CA ALA A 164 -8.70 -3.00 -10.41
C ALA A 164 -9.74 -2.23 -11.24
N ILE A 165 -9.55 -0.93 -11.30
CA ILE A 165 -10.36 0.02 -12.07
C ILE A 165 -9.43 0.77 -13.01
N THR A 166 -9.71 0.70 -14.30
CA THR A 166 -8.95 1.41 -15.34
C THR A 166 -9.83 2.47 -15.98
N ARG A 167 -9.33 3.69 -16.08
CA ARG A 167 -10.01 4.76 -16.82
C ARG A 167 -9.78 4.56 -18.32
N ILE A 168 -10.85 4.73 -19.10
CA ILE A 168 -10.83 4.60 -20.56
C ILE A 168 -10.88 5.98 -21.21
#